data_a91a049033b10bdd359bf13a09cb821f
#
_entry.id   a91a049033b10bdd359bf13a09cb821f
#
_cell.length_a   1.000
_cell.length_b   1.000
_cell.length_c   1.000
_cell.angle_alpha   90.00
_cell.angle_beta   90.00
_cell.angle_gamma   90.00
#
_symmetry.space_group_name_H-M   'P 1'
#
loop_
_entity.id
_entity.type
_entity.pdbx_description
1 polymer ?
#
loop_
_entity_poly.entity_id
_entity_poly.type
_entity_poly.pdbx_seq_one_letter_code
_entity_poly.pdbx_strand_id
1 'polypeptide(L)'
;KKSILLFILSTLATIPEIYAGDTPSVEGTKIYFVNIQDGDVLKSPFIVRFGLSSQMGIAPALVDWPDTGHHHLIINSPTPDPNKAIPSKSENHIHLSGGQTEWEVDLPSGQHTLQLILGDYSHIPHDPPVISEVITITVE
;
A
#
# COMPACT_ATOMS: atom_id res chain seq x y z
N LYS A 1 62.43 -22.18 1.67
CA LYS A 1 61.28 -21.57 0.95
C LYS A 1 60.21 -21.23 1.95
N LYS A 2 59.95 -19.94 2.23
CA LYS A 2 58.85 -19.51 3.13
C LYS A 2 57.63 -19.25 2.26
N SER A 3 56.56 -20.04 2.43
CA SER A 3 55.29 -19.82 1.79
C SER A 3 54.53 -18.74 2.57
N ILE A 4 54.18 -17.65 1.92
CA ILE A 4 53.33 -16.61 2.47
C ILE A 4 51.89 -16.99 2.14
N LEU A 5 51.12 -17.27 3.16
CA LEU A 5 49.68 -17.52 3.05
C LEU A 5 48.96 -16.16 3.03
N LEU A 6 48.42 -15.80 1.87
CA LEU A 6 47.65 -14.57 1.70
C LEU A 6 46.20 -14.82 2.17
N PHE A 7 45.85 -14.27 3.32
CA PHE A 7 44.45 -14.24 3.77
C PHE A 7 43.69 -13.13 3.04
N ILE A 8 42.84 -13.51 2.11
CA ILE A 8 41.89 -12.58 1.49
C ILE A 8 40.71 -12.42 2.49
N LEU A 9 40.69 -11.28 3.17
CA LEU A 9 39.58 -10.89 4.03
C LEU A 9 38.46 -10.38 3.11
N SER A 10 37.48 -11.25 2.83
CA SER A 10 36.25 -10.87 2.12
C SER A 10 35.39 -10.02 3.05
N THR A 11 35.40 -8.71 2.84
CA THR A 11 34.42 -7.82 3.49
C THR A 11 33.07 -8.00 2.79
N LEU A 12 32.15 -8.69 3.47
CA LEU A 12 30.75 -8.69 3.07
C LEU A 12 30.25 -7.23 3.18
N ALA A 13 30.04 -6.57 2.06
CA ALA A 13 29.34 -5.29 2.03
C ALA A 13 27.89 -5.57 2.43
N THR A 14 27.48 -5.14 3.61
CA THR A 14 26.05 -5.11 4.01
C THR A 14 25.38 -4.05 3.13
N ILE A 15 24.56 -4.50 2.18
CA ILE A 15 23.66 -3.62 1.46
C ILE A 15 22.67 -3.09 2.50
N PRO A 16 22.52 -1.78 2.69
CA PRO A 16 21.48 -1.27 3.60
C PRO A 16 20.12 -1.75 3.09
N GLU A 17 19.39 -2.48 3.91
CA GLU A 17 17.99 -2.78 3.63
C GLU A 17 17.24 -1.45 3.61
N ILE A 18 16.60 -1.15 2.48
CA ILE A 18 15.75 0.03 2.33
C ILE A 18 14.41 -0.36 2.91
N TYR A 19 14.14 0.08 4.14
CA TYR A 19 12.86 -0.16 4.81
C TYR A 19 11.78 0.79 4.27
N ALA A 20 10.58 0.25 4.07
CA ALA A 20 9.40 1.01 3.75
C ALA A 20 8.86 1.61 5.05
N GLY A 21 9.24 2.85 5.36
CA GLY A 21 8.84 3.51 6.60
C GLY A 21 9.44 2.91 7.87
N ASP A 22 9.09 3.48 9.02
CA ASP A 22 9.58 3.05 10.34
C ASP A 22 8.54 2.20 11.10
N THR A 23 7.30 2.13 10.60
CA THR A 23 6.20 1.42 11.26
C THR A 23 6.10 -0.01 10.72
N PRO A 24 6.31 -1.03 11.55
CA PRO A 24 6.23 -2.41 11.08
C PRO A 24 4.80 -2.81 10.72
N SER A 25 4.65 -3.66 9.72
CA SER A 25 3.41 -4.40 9.50
C SER A 25 3.49 -5.79 10.12
N VAL A 26 2.33 -6.34 10.49
CA VAL A 26 2.26 -7.72 10.96
C VAL A 26 2.38 -8.66 9.77
N GLU A 27 3.28 -9.65 9.88
CA GLU A 27 3.53 -10.62 8.82
C GLU A 27 2.24 -11.32 8.37
N GLY A 28 2.08 -11.47 7.05
CA GLY A 28 0.91 -12.10 6.45
C GLY A 28 -0.31 -11.19 6.34
N THR A 29 -0.22 -9.92 6.74
CA THR A 29 -1.30 -8.95 6.54
C THR A 29 -1.59 -8.77 5.06
N LYS A 30 -2.88 -8.79 4.71
CA LYS A 30 -3.37 -8.57 3.34
C LYS A 30 -4.41 -7.47 3.31
N ILE A 31 -4.32 -6.62 2.29
CA ILE A 31 -5.30 -5.63 1.92
C ILE A 31 -5.90 -6.01 0.56
N TYR A 32 -7.20 -5.85 0.38
CA TYR A 32 -7.89 -6.33 -0.82
C TYR A 32 -9.22 -5.60 -1.06
N PHE A 33 -9.70 -5.67 -2.29
CA PHE A 33 -11.05 -5.23 -2.64
C PHE A 33 -12.06 -6.32 -2.26
N VAL A 34 -13.14 -5.94 -1.57
CA VAL A 34 -14.15 -6.89 -1.08
C VAL A 34 -15.21 -7.19 -2.12
N ASN A 35 -15.63 -6.19 -2.88
CA ASN A 35 -16.82 -6.26 -3.74
C ASN A 35 -16.55 -6.02 -5.22
N ILE A 36 -15.29 -5.82 -5.61
CA ILE A 36 -14.88 -5.68 -7.00
C ILE A 36 -13.61 -6.50 -7.26
N GLN A 37 -13.38 -6.87 -8.49
CA GLN A 37 -12.23 -7.67 -8.91
C GLN A 37 -11.70 -7.23 -10.26
N ASP A 38 -10.51 -7.72 -10.61
CA ASP A 38 -9.90 -7.46 -11.91
C ASP A 38 -10.81 -7.90 -13.06
N GLY A 39 -10.98 -7.05 -14.05
CA GLY A 39 -11.83 -7.28 -15.22
C GLY A 39 -13.30 -6.92 -15.05
N ASP A 40 -13.73 -6.46 -13.89
CA ASP A 40 -15.13 -6.05 -13.67
C ASP A 40 -15.56 -4.89 -14.60
N VAL A 41 -16.84 -4.93 -14.98
CA VAL A 41 -17.52 -3.86 -15.71
C VAL A 41 -18.54 -3.23 -14.77
N LEU A 42 -18.40 -1.93 -14.52
CA LEU A 42 -19.16 -1.20 -13.50
C LEU A 42 -19.84 0.02 -14.09
N LYS A 43 -20.92 0.46 -13.45
CA LYS A 43 -21.57 1.74 -13.73
C LYS A 43 -21.18 2.75 -12.66
N SER A 44 -20.76 3.93 -13.09
CA SER A 44 -20.43 5.04 -12.19
C SER A 44 -21.70 5.81 -11.78
N PRO A 45 -21.78 6.34 -10.54
CA PRO A 45 -20.85 6.07 -9.43
C PRO A 45 -21.01 4.67 -8.83
N PHE A 46 -19.99 4.14 -8.18
CA PHE A 46 -20.02 2.84 -7.52
C PHE A 46 -19.29 2.86 -6.17
N ILE A 47 -19.73 1.99 -5.25
CA ILE A 47 -19.06 1.84 -3.95
C ILE A 47 -17.96 0.81 -4.06
N VAL A 48 -16.78 1.17 -3.57
CA VAL A 48 -15.65 0.26 -3.39
C VAL A 48 -15.49 -0.03 -1.91
N ARG A 49 -15.43 -1.32 -1.52
CA ARG A 49 -15.20 -1.76 -0.14
C ARG A 49 -13.82 -2.35 0.00
N PHE A 50 -13.16 -2.00 1.11
CA PHE A 50 -11.79 -2.37 1.40
C PHE A 50 -11.74 -3.41 2.50
N GLY A 51 -10.96 -4.48 2.26
CA GLY A 51 -10.71 -5.54 3.23
C GLY A 51 -9.29 -5.45 3.77
N LEU A 52 -9.14 -5.71 5.05
CA LEU A 52 -7.87 -5.90 5.72
C LEU A 52 -7.94 -7.19 6.52
N SER A 53 -6.91 -8.02 6.45
CA SER A 53 -6.85 -9.26 7.23
C SER A 53 -6.73 -8.96 8.73
N SER A 54 -7.11 -9.93 9.56
CA SER A 54 -7.26 -9.78 11.01
C SER A 54 -5.98 -9.51 11.80
N GLN A 55 -4.82 -9.52 11.14
CA GLN A 55 -3.53 -9.26 11.79
C GLN A 55 -3.35 -7.78 12.14
N MET A 56 -3.95 -6.89 11.38
CA MET A 56 -3.90 -5.45 11.62
C MET A 56 -5.31 -4.85 11.66
N GLY A 57 -5.42 -3.67 12.26
CA GLY A 57 -6.66 -2.91 12.37
C GLY A 57 -6.64 -1.61 11.57
N ILE A 58 -7.82 -0.98 11.50
CA ILE A 58 -7.97 0.36 10.92
C ILE A 58 -8.05 1.38 12.05
N ALA A 59 -7.25 2.44 11.91
CA ALA A 59 -7.31 3.64 12.75
C ALA A 59 -7.39 4.89 11.86
N PRO A 60 -7.95 6.00 12.35
CA PRO A 60 -7.86 7.27 11.66
C PRO A 60 -6.41 7.72 11.45
N ALA A 61 -6.17 8.52 10.43
CA ALA A 61 -4.88 9.19 10.23
C ALA A 61 -4.48 9.99 11.47
N LEU A 62 -3.18 10.08 11.74
CA LEU A 62 -2.58 10.75 12.90
C LEU A 62 -2.82 10.04 14.25
N VAL A 63 -3.49 8.89 14.26
CA VAL A 63 -3.64 8.06 15.45
C VAL A 63 -2.58 6.95 15.42
N ASP A 64 -1.59 7.07 16.29
CA ASP A 64 -0.50 6.11 16.41
C ASP A 64 -0.89 4.98 17.41
N TRP A 65 -1.63 3.99 16.90
CA TRP A 65 -1.96 2.77 17.62
C TRP A 65 -1.16 1.59 17.07
N PRO A 66 -0.72 0.65 17.92
CA PRO A 66 -0.01 -0.55 17.46
C PRO A 66 -0.81 -1.35 16.44
N ASP A 67 -0.14 -1.86 15.43
CA ASP A 67 -0.70 -2.73 14.40
C ASP A 67 -1.92 -2.15 13.68
N THR A 68 -1.94 -0.84 13.47
CA THR A 68 -3.02 -0.17 12.74
C THR A 68 -2.52 0.71 11.60
N GLY A 69 -3.43 1.01 10.68
CA GLY A 69 -3.22 1.96 9.60
C GLY A 69 -4.54 2.45 9.02
N HIS A 70 -4.47 3.23 7.97
CA HIS A 70 -5.65 3.69 7.24
C HIS A 70 -5.50 3.48 5.74
N HIS A 71 -6.63 3.30 5.07
CA HIS A 71 -6.65 3.02 3.64
C HIS A 71 -6.29 4.24 2.80
N HIS A 72 -5.56 4.00 1.72
CA HIS A 72 -5.41 4.88 0.58
C HIS A 72 -5.85 4.13 -0.67
N LEU A 73 -6.68 4.75 -1.50
CA LEU A 73 -7.09 4.23 -2.80
C LEU A 73 -6.37 5.01 -3.90
N ILE A 74 -5.61 4.30 -4.71
CA ILE A 74 -4.85 4.83 -5.83
C ILE A 74 -5.62 4.53 -7.12
N ILE A 75 -5.88 5.55 -7.94
CA ILE A 75 -6.66 5.45 -9.17
C ILE A 75 -5.81 5.95 -10.33
N ASN A 76 -5.66 5.15 -11.39
CA ASN A 76 -4.93 5.55 -12.62
C ASN A 76 -3.54 6.14 -12.37
N SER A 77 -2.85 5.64 -11.37
CA SER A 77 -1.53 6.14 -10.97
C SER A 77 -0.60 4.99 -10.62
N PRO A 78 0.71 5.13 -10.82
CA PRO A 78 1.68 4.14 -10.39
C PRO A 78 1.62 3.92 -8.87
N THR A 79 2.04 2.73 -8.43
CA THR A 79 2.23 2.43 -7.01
C THR A 79 3.15 3.47 -6.38
N PRO A 80 2.74 4.13 -5.30
CA PRO A 80 3.58 5.09 -4.58
C PRO A 80 4.88 4.47 -4.06
N ASP A 81 5.90 5.30 -3.91
CA ASP A 81 7.18 4.91 -3.32
C ASP A 81 6.97 4.46 -1.85
N PRO A 82 7.33 3.23 -1.48
CA PRO A 82 7.10 2.73 -0.13
C PRO A 82 7.88 3.48 0.96
N ASN A 83 8.89 4.26 0.59
CA ASN A 83 9.73 5.02 1.53
C ASN A 83 9.31 6.49 1.68
N LYS A 84 8.17 6.87 1.12
CA LYS A 84 7.66 8.23 1.15
C LYS A 84 6.21 8.27 1.58
N ALA A 85 5.80 9.44 2.07
CA ALA A 85 4.40 9.67 2.35
C ALA A 85 3.55 9.46 1.08
N ILE A 86 2.47 8.68 1.24
CA ILE A 86 1.52 8.42 0.17
C ILE A 86 0.87 9.75 -0.22
N PRO A 87 0.82 10.10 -1.51
CA PRO A 87 0.13 11.32 -1.94
C PRO A 87 -1.33 11.30 -1.47
N SER A 88 -1.81 12.41 -0.93
CA SER A 88 -3.14 12.47 -0.29
C SER A 88 -4.07 13.56 -0.85
N LYS A 89 -3.64 14.29 -1.88
CA LYS A 89 -4.35 15.48 -2.37
C LYS A 89 -4.39 15.52 -3.91
N SER A 90 -4.86 14.45 -4.53
CA SER A 90 -5.09 14.45 -5.97
C SER A 90 -6.31 13.59 -6.29
N GLU A 91 -6.89 13.79 -7.46
CA GLU A 91 -7.99 12.95 -7.96
C GLU A 91 -7.61 11.46 -8.07
N ASN A 92 -6.31 11.19 -8.17
CA ASN A 92 -5.74 9.85 -8.31
C ASN A 92 -5.36 9.19 -6.98
N HIS A 93 -5.48 9.90 -5.86
CA HIS A 93 -5.10 9.42 -4.54
C HIS A 93 -6.17 9.80 -3.51
N ILE A 94 -7.04 8.85 -3.21
CA ILE A 94 -8.09 9.04 -2.20
C ILE A 94 -7.56 8.63 -0.85
N HIS A 95 -7.50 9.60 0.05
CA HIS A 95 -7.02 9.44 1.43
C HIS A 95 -8.19 9.22 2.38
N LEU A 96 -8.31 8.01 2.95
CA LEU A 96 -9.40 7.62 3.84
C LEU A 96 -9.05 7.96 5.31
N SER A 97 -8.82 9.24 5.58
CA SER A 97 -8.24 9.76 6.84
C SER A 97 -9.08 9.49 8.10
N GLY A 98 -10.36 9.24 7.96
CA GLY A 98 -11.26 8.92 9.07
C GLY A 98 -11.31 7.43 9.43
N GLY A 99 -10.50 6.59 8.78
CA GLY A 99 -10.57 5.13 8.94
C GLY A 99 -11.73 4.50 8.18
N GLN A 100 -12.16 5.13 7.09
CA GLN A 100 -13.22 4.58 6.23
C GLN A 100 -12.77 3.25 5.61
N THR A 101 -13.72 2.32 5.50
CA THR A 101 -13.53 1.00 4.88
C THR A 101 -14.30 0.85 3.57
N GLU A 102 -14.93 1.92 3.12
CA GLU A 102 -15.58 2.02 1.80
C GLU A 102 -15.54 3.46 1.29
N TRP A 103 -15.66 3.61 -0.04
CA TRP A 103 -15.69 4.90 -0.69
C TRP A 103 -16.54 4.85 -1.96
N GLU A 104 -17.30 5.91 -2.20
CA GLU A 104 -17.99 6.09 -3.49
C GLU A 104 -17.01 6.68 -4.50
N VAL A 105 -16.86 5.99 -5.62
CA VAL A 105 -15.99 6.39 -6.73
C VAL A 105 -16.84 6.80 -7.92
N ASP A 106 -16.56 7.98 -8.45
CA ASP A 106 -17.17 8.50 -9.69
C ASP A 106 -16.10 8.67 -10.74
N LEU A 107 -16.15 7.86 -11.79
CA LEU A 107 -15.17 7.84 -12.88
C LEU A 107 -15.86 7.90 -14.24
N PRO A 108 -15.25 8.56 -15.23
CA PRO A 108 -15.76 8.56 -16.59
C PRO A 108 -15.73 7.17 -17.21
N SER A 109 -16.51 6.96 -18.27
CA SER A 109 -16.46 5.71 -19.06
C SER A 109 -15.05 5.44 -19.58
N GLY A 110 -14.63 4.18 -19.51
CA GLY A 110 -13.31 3.73 -19.94
C GLY A 110 -12.66 2.76 -18.97
N GLN A 111 -11.41 2.42 -19.23
CA GLN A 111 -10.61 1.55 -18.34
C GLN A 111 -9.91 2.37 -17.26
N HIS A 112 -9.93 1.83 -16.04
CA HIS A 112 -9.29 2.43 -14.88
C HIS A 112 -8.54 1.38 -14.08
N THR A 113 -7.41 1.76 -13.50
CA THR A 113 -6.68 0.93 -12.56
C THR A 113 -6.96 1.38 -11.12
N LEU A 114 -7.11 0.44 -10.21
CA LEU A 114 -7.31 0.67 -8.78
C LEU A 114 -6.31 -0.14 -7.98
N GLN A 115 -5.78 0.44 -6.91
CA GLN A 115 -4.89 -0.23 -5.97
C GLN A 115 -5.11 0.29 -4.56
N LEU A 116 -4.98 -0.57 -3.55
CA LEU A 116 -5.06 -0.20 -2.13
C LEU A 116 -3.67 -0.23 -1.50
N ILE A 117 -3.42 0.74 -0.63
CA ILE A 117 -2.23 0.80 0.22
C ILE A 117 -2.67 1.15 1.62
N LEU A 118 -2.09 0.48 2.63
CA LEU A 118 -2.26 0.85 4.03
C LEU A 118 -1.15 1.84 4.43
N GLY A 119 -1.53 3.05 4.81
CA GLY A 119 -0.64 4.05 5.37
C GLY A 119 -0.63 3.97 6.90
N ASP A 120 0.52 4.21 7.51
CA ASP A 120 0.65 4.41 8.94
C ASP A 120 0.08 5.77 9.39
N TYR A 121 0.17 6.09 10.68
CA TYR A 121 -0.32 7.37 11.24
C TYR A 121 0.28 8.61 10.54
N SER A 122 1.47 8.49 9.94
CA SER A 122 2.18 9.56 9.20
C SER A 122 1.98 9.49 7.69
N HIS A 123 1.07 8.62 7.20
CA HIS A 123 0.79 8.40 5.77
C HIS A 123 1.94 7.72 5.01
N ILE A 124 2.85 7.05 5.69
CA ILE A 124 3.93 6.30 5.08
C ILE A 124 3.51 4.82 5.02
N PRO A 125 3.77 4.09 3.92
CA PRO A 125 3.54 2.65 3.89
C PRO A 125 4.31 1.93 5.00
N HIS A 126 3.70 0.90 5.59
CA HIS A 126 4.35 0.06 6.60
C HIS A 126 5.56 -0.70 6.03
N ASP A 127 6.38 -1.27 6.91
CA ASP A 127 7.48 -2.18 6.56
C ASP A 127 7.22 -3.61 7.10
N PRO A 128 7.09 -4.62 6.22
CA PRO A 128 6.91 -4.52 4.76
C PRO A 128 5.60 -3.84 4.36
N PRO A 129 5.53 -3.25 3.15
CA PRO A 129 4.33 -2.54 2.71
C PRO A 129 3.11 -3.46 2.59
N VAL A 130 1.97 -3.00 3.09
CA VAL A 130 0.67 -3.67 2.94
C VAL A 130 -0.04 -3.07 1.73
N ILE A 131 0.08 -3.73 0.59
CA ILE A 131 -0.35 -3.24 -0.73
C ILE A 131 -1.15 -4.34 -1.41
N SER A 132 -2.27 -3.97 -2.08
CA SER A 132 -3.04 -4.90 -2.91
C SER A 132 -2.41 -5.10 -4.29
N GLU A 133 -2.87 -6.14 -4.99
CA GLU A 133 -2.72 -6.19 -6.44
C GLU A 133 -3.37 -4.95 -7.09
N VAL A 134 -2.83 -4.56 -8.24
CA VAL A 134 -3.50 -3.59 -9.11
C VAL A 134 -4.59 -4.31 -9.88
N ILE A 135 -5.82 -3.83 -9.79
CA ILE A 135 -6.93 -4.32 -10.61
C ILE A 135 -7.27 -3.32 -11.71
N THR A 136 -7.73 -3.83 -12.84
CA THR A 136 -8.26 -3.04 -13.95
C THR A 136 -9.76 -3.26 -14.04
N ILE A 137 -10.53 -2.18 -14.05
CA ILE A 137 -11.98 -2.20 -14.25
C ILE A 137 -12.35 -1.41 -15.49
N THR A 138 -13.55 -1.65 -16.01
CA THR A 138 -14.16 -0.84 -17.09
C THR A 138 -15.40 -0.15 -16.56
N VAL A 139 -15.52 1.16 -16.77
CA VAL A 139 -16.72 1.94 -16.45
C VAL A 139 -17.52 2.17 -17.74
N GLU A 140 -18.84 1.89 -17.70
CA GLU A 140 -19.82 2.09 -18.79
C GLU A 140 -20.70 3.33 -18.55
#